data_ed57dd07a88445997e0db2889e9c41e1
#
_entry.id   ed57dd07a88445997e0db2889e9c41e1
#
_cell.length_a   1.000
_cell.length_b   1.000
_cell.length_c   1.000
_cell.angle_alpha   90.00
_cell.angle_beta   90.00
_cell.angle_gamma   90.00
#
_symmetry.space_group_name_H-M   'P 1'
#
loop_
_entity.id
_entity.type
_entity.pdbx_description
1 polymer ?
#
loop_
_entity_poly.entity_id
_entity_poly.type
_entity_poly.pdbx_seq_one_letter_code
_entity_poly.pdbx_strand_id
1 'polypeptide(L)' 'MSTTTDELRELHDDELETRLREAKEELFNLRFQMATGQLDNNRRLRTVKHDIARIYTILRERELGLSVAPNEDSVA' A
#
# COMPACT_ATOMS: atom_id res chain seq x y z
N MET A 1 2.70 11.22 -1.76
CA MET A 1 2.01 11.43 -0.58
C MET A 1 1.55 10.15 0.00
N SER A 2 1.64 9.96 1.31
CA SER A 2 1.22 8.72 1.89
C SER A 2 -0.26 8.69 2.09
N THR A 3 -0.87 7.55 1.92
CA THR A 3 -2.28 7.37 2.17
C THR A 3 -2.44 6.87 3.58
N THR A 4 -3.36 7.42 4.32
CA THR A 4 -3.54 6.99 5.71
C THR A 4 -4.22 5.64 5.73
N THR A 5 -4.10 4.95 6.85
CA THR A 5 -4.74 3.64 7.02
C THR A 5 -6.25 3.75 6.87
N ASP A 6 -6.84 4.82 7.40
CA ASP A 6 -8.28 4.98 7.30
C ASP A 6 -8.72 5.14 5.85
N GLU A 7 -7.99 5.88 5.06
CA GLU A 7 -8.31 6.04 3.65
C GLU A 7 -8.19 4.71 2.93
N LEU A 8 -7.18 3.92 3.25
CA LEU A 8 -7.00 2.64 2.62
C LEU A 8 -8.15 1.69 2.97
N ARG A 9 -8.67 1.78 4.18
CA ARG A 9 -9.76 0.90 4.58
C ARG A 9 -11.06 1.22 3.87
N GLU A 10 -11.16 2.37 3.24
CA GLU A 10 -12.34 2.71 2.48
C GLU A 10 -12.28 2.21 1.04
N LEU A 11 -11.18 1.63 0.62
CA LEU A 11 -11.04 1.17 -0.75
C LEU A 11 -11.46 -0.29 -0.88
N HIS A 12 -11.89 -0.65 -2.09
CA HIS A 12 -12.22 -2.03 -2.37
C HIS A 12 -10.95 -2.81 -2.66
N ASP A 13 -11.04 -4.13 -2.63
CA ASP A 13 -9.86 -4.98 -2.78
C ASP A 13 -9.12 -4.74 -4.09
N ASP A 14 -9.82 -4.56 -5.19
CA ASP A 14 -9.17 -4.34 -6.47
C ASP A 14 -8.45 -2.99 -6.48
N GLU A 15 -8.99 -2.00 -5.81
CA GLU A 15 -8.32 -0.72 -5.70
C GLU A 15 -7.08 -0.83 -4.84
N LEU A 16 -7.16 -1.61 -3.76
CA LEU A 16 -6.01 -1.83 -2.91
C LEU A 16 -4.91 -2.57 -3.67
N GLU A 17 -5.28 -3.53 -4.48
CA GLU A 17 -4.30 -4.27 -5.27
C GLU A 17 -3.63 -3.36 -6.30
N THR A 18 -4.39 -2.46 -6.89
CA THR A 18 -3.82 -1.50 -7.84
C THR A 18 -2.83 -0.59 -7.13
N ARG A 19 -3.20 -0.09 -5.96
CA ARG A 19 -2.30 0.76 -5.21
C ARG A 19 -1.06 0.02 -4.77
N LEU A 20 -1.20 -1.25 -4.42
CA LEU A 20 -0.08 -2.07 -4.03
C LEU A 20 0.89 -2.23 -5.21
N ARG A 21 0.36 -2.49 -6.38
CA ARG A 21 1.20 -2.66 -7.57
C ARG A 21 1.94 -1.38 -7.89
N GLU A 22 1.23 -0.25 -7.83
CA GLU A 22 1.84 1.04 -8.11
C GLU A 22 2.94 1.36 -7.10
N ALA A 23 2.68 1.06 -5.84
CA ALA A 23 3.65 1.32 -4.79
C ALA A 23 4.88 0.44 -4.95
N LYS A 24 4.69 -0.81 -5.37
CA LYS A 24 5.83 -1.70 -5.60
C LYS A 24 6.68 -1.22 -6.77
N GLU A 25 6.05 -0.71 -7.80
CA GLU A 25 6.78 -0.16 -8.94
C GLU A 25 7.58 1.06 -8.52
N GLU A 26 6.98 1.91 -7.72
CA GLU A 26 7.68 3.08 -7.22
C GLU A 26 8.86 2.67 -6.33
N LEU A 27 8.67 1.67 -5.49
CA LEU A 27 9.72 1.18 -4.63
C LEU A 27 10.90 0.67 -5.47
N PHE A 28 10.61 -0.08 -6.51
CA PHE A 28 11.64 -0.59 -7.39
C PHE A 28 12.42 0.54 -8.04
N ASN A 29 11.70 1.54 -8.54
CA ASN A 29 12.34 2.68 -9.18
C ASN A 29 13.20 3.48 -8.21
N LEU A 30 12.73 3.68 -6.98
CA LEU A 30 13.50 4.39 -5.97
C LEU A 30 14.77 3.63 -5.60
N ARG A 31 14.67 2.32 -5.49
CA ARG A 31 15.85 1.50 -5.17
C ARG A 31 16.86 1.58 -6.30
N PHE A 32 16.37 1.56 -7.53
CA PHE A 32 17.24 1.66 -8.69
C PHE A 32 17.95 3.02 -8.69
N GLN A 33 17.22 4.09 -8.42
CA GLN A 33 17.80 5.43 -8.39
C GLN A 33 18.85 5.55 -7.29
N MET A 34 18.61 4.95 -6.14
CA MET A 34 19.59 4.98 -5.07
C MET A 34 20.82 4.17 -5.45
N ALA A 35 20.64 3.06 -6.11
CA ALA A 35 21.77 2.22 -6.50
C ALA A 35 22.65 2.92 -7.55
N THR A 36 22.07 3.79 -8.37
CA THR A 36 22.84 4.49 -9.39
C THR A 36 23.31 5.86 -8.91
N GLY A 37 23.06 6.19 -7.63
CA GLY A 37 23.50 7.46 -7.09
C GLY A 37 22.66 8.66 -7.47
N GLN A 38 21.48 8.44 -8.07
CA GLN A 38 20.64 9.54 -8.48
C GLN A 38 19.75 10.03 -7.36
N LEU A 39 19.59 9.28 -6.29
CA LEU A 39 18.73 9.66 -5.19
C LEU A 39 19.48 9.48 -3.91
N ASP A 40 19.68 10.57 -3.17
CA ASP A 40 20.38 10.50 -1.91
C ASP A 40 19.48 10.37 -0.72
N ASN A 41 18.25 10.84 -0.83
CA ASN A 41 17.37 10.89 0.31
C ASN A 41 16.50 9.64 0.31
N ASN A 42 16.58 8.82 1.35
CA ASN A 42 15.77 7.61 1.40
C ASN A 42 14.46 7.80 2.17
N ARG A 43 14.06 9.04 2.44
CA ARG A 43 12.78 9.28 3.12
C ARG A 43 11.62 8.77 2.27
N ARG A 44 11.67 9.05 0.97
CA ARG A 44 10.62 8.59 0.06
C ARG A 44 10.56 7.06 0.03
N LEU A 45 11.72 6.42 0.06
CA LEU A 45 11.78 4.96 0.07
C LEU A 45 11.08 4.42 1.32
N ARG A 46 11.32 5.03 2.47
CA ARG A 46 10.67 4.58 3.69
C ARG A 46 9.16 4.80 3.64
N THR A 47 8.73 5.94 3.11
CA THR A 47 7.31 6.26 2.97
C THR A 47 6.62 5.20 2.10
N VAL A 48 7.21 4.85 0.98
CA VAL A 48 6.61 3.86 0.08
C VAL A 48 6.58 2.50 0.74
N LYS A 49 7.62 2.12 1.47
CA LYS A 49 7.62 0.84 2.20
C LYS A 49 6.50 0.80 3.23
N HIS A 50 6.28 1.90 3.93
CA HIS A 50 5.20 1.97 4.92
C HIS A 50 3.84 1.84 4.25
N ASP A 51 3.66 2.46 3.09
CA ASP A 51 2.40 2.36 2.36
C ASP A 51 2.14 0.93 1.93
N ILE A 52 3.15 0.25 1.44
CA ILE A 52 3.02 -1.14 1.03
C ILE A 52 2.64 -2.00 2.23
N ALA A 53 3.29 -1.79 3.37
CA ALA A 53 3.00 -2.56 4.58
C ALA A 53 1.56 -2.34 5.04
N ARG A 54 1.07 -1.12 4.96
CA ARG A 54 -0.30 -0.81 5.34
C ARG A 54 -1.30 -1.51 4.43
N ILE A 55 -1.05 -1.49 3.13
CA ILE A 55 -1.94 -2.14 2.17
C ILE A 55 -1.96 -3.64 2.43
N TYR A 56 -0.81 -4.25 2.65
CA TYR A 56 -0.76 -5.68 2.95
C TYR A 56 -1.52 -6.00 4.24
N THR A 57 -1.38 -5.15 5.25
CA THR A 57 -2.07 -5.37 6.51
C THR A 57 -3.58 -5.36 6.31
N ILE A 58 -4.08 -4.41 5.55
CA ILE A 58 -5.52 -4.30 5.33
C ILE A 58 -6.02 -5.47 4.51
N LEU A 59 -5.31 -5.87 3.47
CA LEU A 59 -5.71 -7.01 2.66
C LEU A 59 -5.73 -8.27 3.52
N ARG A 60 -4.76 -8.43 4.40
CA ARG A 60 -4.71 -9.59 5.26
C ARG A 60 -5.86 -9.57 6.27
N GLU A 61 -6.19 -8.40 6.80
CA GLU A 61 -7.32 -8.28 7.70
C GLU A 61 -8.60 -8.72 7.02
N ARG A 62 -8.79 -8.33 5.78
CA ARG A 62 -9.99 -8.72 5.05
C ARG A 62 -10.00 -10.21 4.74
N GLU A 63 -8.83 -10.77 4.43
CA GLU A 63 -8.75 -12.17 4.20
C GLU A 63 -9.08 -12.95 5.45
N LEU A 64 -8.72 -12.45 6.62
CA LEU A 64 -9.00 -13.11 7.88
C LEU A 64 -10.37 -12.79 8.44
N GLY A 65 -11.12 -11.91 7.77
CA GLY A 65 -12.45 -11.54 8.25
C GLY A 65 -12.45 -10.51 9.35
N LEU A 66 -11.33 -9.83 9.60
CA LEU A 66 -11.28 -8.85 10.67
C LEU A 66 -11.78 -7.48 10.22
N SER A 67 -11.82 -7.22 8.94
CA SER A 67 -12.41 -5.99 8.41
C SER A 67 -13.07 -6.31 7.09
N VAL A 68 -13.99 -5.46 6.66
CA VAL A 68 -14.81 -5.73 5.52
C VAL A 68 -14.71 -4.58 4.54
N ALA A 69 -14.77 -4.87 3.28
CA ALA A 69 -14.76 -3.83 2.24
C ALA A 69 -16.02 -2.99 2.36
N PRO A 70 -15.94 -1.72 2.01
CA PRO A 70 -17.04 -0.79 2.26
C PRO A 70 -18.38 -1.21 1.69
N ASN A 71 -18.44 -1.82 0.57
CA ASN A 71 -19.69 -2.16 0.00
C ASN A 71 -20.04 -3.58 0.18
N GLU A 72 -19.39 -4.30 0.99
CA GLU A 72 -19.73 -5.59 1.13
C GLU A 72 -20.50 -5.70 2.35
N ASP A 73 -21.59 -6.12 2.35
CA ASP A 73 -22.34 -6.26 3.43
C ASP A 73 -21.93 -7.37 4.04
N SER A 74 -21.26 -7.40 4.70
CA SER A 74 -20.89 -8.30 5.43
C SER A 74 -21.76 -9.24 5.78
N VAL A 75 -22.21 -9.68 5.16
CA VAL A 75 -22.96 -10.51 5.38
C VAL A 75 -22.63 -11.44 6.07
N ALA A 76 -22.46 -11.59 6.57
CA ALA A 76 -22.08 -12.42 7.25
C ALA A 76 -22.78 -13.28 7.65
#